data_b226c8a9916da1921553451c91a7cf2d
#
_entry.id   b226c8a9916da1921553451c91a7cf2d
#
_cell.length_a   1.000
_cell.length_b   1.000
_cell.length_c   1.000
_cell.angle_alpha   90.00
_cell.angle_beta   90.00
_cell.angle_gamma   90.00
#
_symmetry.space_group_name_H-M   'P 1'
#
loop_
_entity.id
_entity.type
_entity.pdbx_description
1 polymer ?
#
loop_
_entity_poly.entity_id
_entity_poly.type
_entity_poly.pdbx_seq_one_letter_code
_entity_poly.pdbx_strand_id
1 'polypeptide(L)'
;MPIERFTWQEPGAWRKPCIVHVTMVANNRQPLFGTLMHGAVSAYVEKTPLGQVLIEQQEKMLSMCPEIKILADKIMPDHHHIVLQVTRTMRRSIKEVVRGYMQGCKAEARKLGITENIYDAPPFFRSLCHKGQLVKMIKYVQDNAERAWLRKQNPDLFRMHRKNIVCGLTFTSLGNHFLLDWPDKQLIEISRRSTDEQIQKQMDTALALARYGVVTYTAAISKGEQLIARTIREQGFPLVVLLNDGFPKEGSPHEKYYKPGGVYFEACSKGKLLLLEPSEQTFADSNITNATENMLRKKADAKHFSYSPIPLNSQRYRFMALNEIGRLLCRETDSDALI
;
A
#
# COMPACT_ATOMS: atom_id res chain seq x y z
N MET A 1 25.54 -12.99 -11.29
CA MET A 1 26.38 -11.80 -11.05
C MET A 1 25.72 -10.95 -9.95
N PRO A 2 26.45 -10.52 -8.92
CA PRO A 2 25.87 -9.60 -7.94
C PRO A 2 25.56 -8.28 -8.64
N ILE A 3 24.32 -7.81 -8.51
CA ILE A 3 23.91 -6.49 -8.98
C ILE A 3 24.57 -5.49 -8.02
N GLU A 4 25.61 -4.79 -8.50
CA GLU A 4 26.26 -3.72 -7.76
C GLU A 4 25.22 -2.72 -7.27
N ARG A 5 25.38 -2.25 -6.03
CA ARG A 5 24.50 -1.21 -5.45
C ARG A 5 24.71 0.09 -6.24
N PHE A 6 23.77 0.34 -7.14
CA PHE A 6 23.75 1.58 -7.90
C PHE A 6 23.34 2.75 -7.01
N THR A 7 24.22 3.74 -6.87
CA THR A 7 23.81 5.08 -6.45
C THR A 7 23.31 5.82 -7.67
N TRP A 8 22.02 6.11 -7.73
CA TRP A 8 21.33 6.75 -8.86
C TRP A 8 21.79 8.17 -9.16
N GLN A 9 22.72 8.70 -8.40
CA GLN A 9 23.32 10.01 -8.52
C GLN A 9 24.57 10.04 -9.41
N GLU A 10 25.15 8.88 -9.74
CA GLU A 10 26.33 8.84 -10.60
C GLU A 10 26.04 9.21 -12.05
N PRO A 11 26.83 10.10 -12.66
CA PRO A 11 26.74 10.38 -14.09
C PRO A 11 26.88 9.08 -14.91
N GLY A 12 25.89 8.81 -15.78
CA GLY A 12 25.89 7.63 -16.64
C GLY A 12 25.29 6.36 -16.04
N ALA A 13 24.87 6.34 -14.78
CA ALA A 13 24.18 5.17 -14.16
C ALA A 13 22.99 4.69 -15.01
N TRP A 14 22.22 5.60 -15.57
CA TRP A 14 21.04 5.34 -16.39
C TRP A 14 21.34 4.82 -17.82
N ARG A 15 22.61 4.59 -18.15
CA ARG A 15 23.07 3.96 -19.39
C ARG A 15 23.49 2.51 -19.21
N LYS A 16 23.75 2.08 -17.97
CA LYS A 16 24.22 0.74 -17.62
C LYS A 16 23.04 -0.25 -17.50
N PRO A 17 23.31 -1.57 -17.57
CA PRO A 17 22.29 -2.59 -17.34
C PRO A 17 21.53 -2.36 -16.04
N CYS A 18 20.21 -2.28 -16.12
CA CYS A 18 19.34 -2.02 -14.97
C CYS A 18 17.89 -2.43 -15.28
N ILE A 19 17.06 -2.50 -14.25
CA ILE A 19 15.62 -2.66 -14.41
C ILE A 19 14.94 -1.47 -13.76
N VAL A 20 14.03 -0.81 -14.50
CA VAL A 20 13.33 0.36 -14.05
C VAL A 20 11.83 0.24 -14.30
N HIS A 21 11.03 0.67 -13.35
CA HIS A 21 9.62 0.93 -13.54
C HIS A 21 9.45 2.42 -13.85
N VAL A 22 8.72 2.71 -14.91
CA VAL A 22 8.42 4.06 -15.36
C VAL A 22 6.92 4.29 -15.29
N THR A 23 6.51 5.44 -14.78
CA THR A 23 5.12 5.89 -14.79
C THR A 23 5.03 7.22 -15.53
N MET A 24 4.14 7.28 -16.50
CA MET A 24 3.82 8.48 -17.27
C MET A 24 2.35 8.80 -17.05
N VAL A 25 2.05 10.02 -16.58
CA VAL A 25 0.70 10.41 -16.18
C VAL A 25 0.13 11.38 -17.23
N ALA A 26 -1.11 11.12 -17.63
CA ALA A 26 -1.84 11.99 -18.54
C ALA A 26 -2.12 13.35 -17.87
N ASN A 27 -2.20 14.39 -18.69
CA ASN A 27 -2.45 15.75 -18.23
C ASN A 27 -3.74 15.82 -17.39
N ASN A 28 -3.63 16.38 -16.18
CA ASN A 28 -4.71 16.45 -15.20
C ASN A 28 -5.41 15.10 -14.93
N ARG A 29 -4.70 13.98 -15.13
CA ARG A 29 -5.24 12.63 -15.04
C ARG A 29 -6.52 12.41 -15.86
N GLN A 30 -6.65 13.09 -16.96
CA GLN A 30 -7.75 12.85 -17.89
C GLN A 30 -7.63 11.46 -18.51
N PRO A 31 -8.73 10.75 -18.78
CA PRO A 31 -8.73 9.40 -19.35
C PRO A 31 -8.45 9.43 -20.87
N LEU A 32 -7.30 10.00 -21.26
CA LEU A 32 -6.93 10.23 -22.66
C LEU A 32 -6.58 8.93 -23.41
N PHE A 33 -6.09 7.90 -22.70
CA PHE A 33 -5.50 6.71 -23.33
C PHE A 33 -6.48 5.55 -23.47
N GLY A 34 -7.65 5.62 -22.85
CA GLY A 34 -8.65 4.56 -22.97
C GLY A 34 -9.77 4.64 -21.96
N THR A 35 -10.64 3.64 -22.01
CA THR A 35 -11.77 3.46 -21.08
C THR A 35 -11.60 2.13 -20.34
N LEU A 36 -11.80 2.16 -19.02
CA LEU A 36 -11.76 0.96 -18.19
C LEU A 36 -13.05 0.15 -18.38
N MET A 37 -12.89 -1.06 -18.85
CA MET A 37 -13.95 -2.02 -19.13
C MET A 37 -13.75 -3.30 -18.33
N HIS A 38 -14.79 -4.13 -18.24
CA HIS A 38 -14.69 -5.46 -17.64
C HIS A 38 -15.28 -6.49 -18.61
N GLY A 39 -14.45 -7.47 -18.97
CA GLY A 39 -14.88 -8.63 -19.74
C GLY A 39 -15.43 -9.74 -18.86
N ALA A 40 -15.65 -10.92 -19.45
CA ALA A 40 -16.17 -12.07 -18.70
C ALA A 40 -15.25 -12.56 -17.58
N VAL A 41 -13.93 -12.34 -17.70
CA VAL A 41 -12.92 -12.89 -16.78
C VAL A 41 -12.18 -11.80 -15.98
N SER A 42 -11.88 -10.66 -16.60
CA SER A 42 -11.03 -9.63 -16.01
C SER A 42 -11.30 -8.24 -16.58
N ALA A 43 -10.84 -7.22 -15.85
CA ALA A 43 -10.87 -5.86 -16.32
C ALA A 43 -9.73 -5.59 -17.34
N TYR A 44 -10.03 -4.76 -18.32
CA TYR A 44 -9.09 -4.31 -19.35
C TYR A 44 -9.32 -2.84 -19.68
N VAL A 45 -8.43 -2.26 -20.47
CA VAL A 45 -8.59 -0.90 -20.99
C VAL A 45 -8.82 -0.98 -22.50
N GLU A 46 -10.02 -0.57 -22.93
CA GLU A 46 -10.31 -0.30 -24.31
C GLU A 46 -9.62 1.00 -24.71
N LYS A 47 -8.72 0.92 -25.69
CA LYS A 47 -7.84 2.03 -26.02
C LYS A 47 -8.50 3.04 -26.95
N THR A 48 -8.29 4.32 -26.67
CA THR A 48 -8.57 5.39 -27.62
C THR A 48 -7.57 5.36 -28.79
N PRO A 49 -7.80 6.10 -29.87
CA PRO A 49 -6.78 6.30 -30.90
C PRO A 49 -5.43 6.77 -30.33
N LEU A 50 -5.45 7.65 -29.32
CA LEU A 50 -4.22 8.07 -28.64
C LEU A 50 -3.60 6.92 -27.82
N GLY A 51 -4.41 6.07 -27.17
CA GLY A 51 -3.93 4.87 -26.49
C GLY A 51 -3.24 3.88 -27.46
N GLN A 52 -3.74 3.78 -28.70
CA GLN A 52 -3.10 2.98 -29.75
C GLN A 52 -1.76 3.57 -30.18
N VAL A 53 -1.67 4.89 -30.30
CA VAL A 53 -0.39 5.59 -30.58
C VAL A 53 0.67 5.26 -29.53
N LEU A 54 0.31 5.11 -28.26
CA LEU A 54 1.27 4.73 -27.22
C LEU A 54 1.92 3.37 -27.53
N ILE A 55 1.15 2.41 -28.03
CA ILE A 55 1.67 1.08 -28.42
C ILE A 55 2.62 1.21 -29.61
N GLU A 56 2.22 1.91 -30.66
CA GLU A 56 3.03 2.09 -31.86
C GLU A 56 4.36 2.80 -31.56
N GLN A 57 4.33 3.83 -30.72
CA GLN A 57 5.54 4.52 -30.29
C GLN A 57 6.42 3.66 -29.38
N GLN A 58 5.83 2.71 -28.64
CA GLN A 58 6.55 1.74 -27.83
C GLN A 58 7.32 0.74 -28.71
N GLU A 59 6.70 0.23 -29.76
CA GLU A 59 7.33 -0.62 -30.78
C GLU A 59 8.47 0.12 -31.48
N LYS A 60 8.25 1.37 -31.86
CA LYS A 60 9.28 2.24 -32.45
C LYS A 60 10.44 2.48 -31.47
N MET A 61 10.18 2.71 -30.21
CA MET A 61 11.22 2.84 -29.18
C MET A 61 12.09 1.58 -29.11
N LEU A 62 11.47 0.39 -29.12
CA LEU A 62 12.19 -0.89 -29.07
C LEU A 62 13.01 -1.14 -30.34
N SER A 63 12.49 -0.81 -31.50
CA SER A 63 13.23 -0.95 -32.76
C SER A 63 14.47 -0.06 -32.83
N MET A 64 14.39 1.15 -32.24
CA MET A 64 15.52 2.09 -32.21
C MET A 64 16.53 1.80 -31.08
N CYS A 65 16.13 1.06 -30.04
CA CYS A 65 16.94 0.78 -28.86
C CYS A 65 16.91 -0.72 -28.52
N PRO A 66 17.62 -1.58 -29.30
CA PRO A 66 17.59 -3.03 -29.09
C PRO A 66 18.20 -3.51 -27.78
N GLU A 67 18.81 -2.60 -27.02
CA GLU A 67 19.29 -2.84 -25.66
C GLU A 67 18.17 -2.90 -24.62
N ILE A 68 16.95 -2.46 -24.98
CA ILE A 68 15.82 -2.38 -24.05
C ILE A 68 14.87 -3.54 -24.30
N LYS A 69 14.40 -4.15 -23.22
CA LYS A 69 13.28 -5.09 -23.21
C LYS A 69 12.17 -4.58 -22.32
N ILE A 70 10.91 -4.79 -22.73
CA ILE A 70 9.75 -4.57 -21.89
C ILE A 70 9.47 -5.86 -21.14
N LEU A 71 9.47 -5.81 -19.82
CA LEU A 71 9.15 -6.94 -18.94
C LEU A 71 7.68 -6.97 -18.54
N ALA A 72 7.06 -5.81 -18.44
CA ALA A 72 5.62 -5.64 -18.25
C ALA A 72 5.22 -4.23 -18.67
N ASP A 73 3.99 -4.07 -19.17
CA ASP A 73 3.39 -2.79 -19.43
C ASP A 73 1.87 -2.81 -19.17
N LYS A 74 1.32 -1.66 -18.90
CA LYS A 74 -0.12 -1.44 -18.79
C LYS A 74 -0.44 0.00 -19.09
N ILE A 75 -1.14 0.24 -20.18
CA ILE A 75 -1.75 1.52 -20.48
C ILE A 75 -3.10 1.55 -19.78
N MET A 76 -3.21 2.48 -18.81
CA MET A 76 -4.42 2.78 -18.08
C MET A 76 -5.13 3.98 -18.71
N PRO A 77 -6.37 4.29 -18.39
CA PRO A 77 -7.05 5.45 -18.96
C PRO A 77 -6.29 6.77 -18.81
N ASP A 78 -5.67 7.01 -17.67
CA ASP A 78 -5.05 8.26 -17.26
C ASP A 78 -3.55 8.19 -17.01
N HIS A 79 -2.93 7.03 -17.23
CA HIS A 79 -1.48 6.84 -17.06
C HIS A 79 -0.97 5.58 -17.74
N HIS A 80 0.34 5.51 -17.94
CA HIS A 80 1.01 4.34 -18.49
C HIS A 80 2.11 3.86 -17.55
N HIS A 81 2.05 2.60 -17.16
CA HIS A 81 3.10 1.89 -16.43
C HIS A 81 3.89 1.00 -17.39
N ILE A 82 5.22 1.07 -17.33
CA ILE A 82 6.10 0.21 -18.09
C ILE A 82 7.29 -0.23 -17.24
N VAL A 83 7.65 -1.51 -17.27
CA VAL A 83 8.85 -2.07 -16.65
C VAL A 83 9.84 -2.37 -17.74
N LEU A 84 10.95 -1.64 -17.76
CA LEU A 84 12.00 -1.73 -18.75
C LEU A 84 13.23 -2.39 -18.18
N GLN A 85 13.84 -3.29 -18.93
CA GLN A 85 15.16 -3.85 -18.69
C GLN A 85 16.15 -3.28 -19.71
N VAL A 86 17.21 -2.66 -19.24
CA VAL A 86 18.39 -2.34 -20.02
C VAL A 86 19.33 -3.55 -19.94
N THR A 87 19.59 -4.21 -21.06
CA THR A 87 20.34 -5.49 -21.11
C THR A 87 21.85 -5.29 -21.26
N ARG A 88 22.29 -4.18 -21.83
CA ARG A 88 23.69 -3.81 -22.04
C ARG A 88 23.83 -2.29 -22.00
N THR A 89 25.07 -1.80 -21.87
CA THR A 89 25.35 -0.35 -21.85
C THR A 89 24.82 0.34 -23.11
N MET A 90 24.07 1.41 -22.92
CA MET A 90 23.42 2.19 -23.95
C MET A 90 24.23 3.45 -24.33
N ARG A 91 24.09 3.91 -25.57
CA ARG A 91 24.61 5.21 -26.00
C ARG A 91 23.85 6.37 -25.34
N ARG A 92 22.51 6.28 -25.29
CA ARG A 92 21.63 7.22 -24.60
C ARG A 92 21.17 6.64 -23.27
N SER A 93 20.92 7.48 -22.29
CA SER A 93 20.33 7.01 -21.03
C SER A 93 18.88 6.57 -21.22
N ILE A 94 18.41 5.62 -20.39
CA ILE A 94 17.01 5.18 -20.44
C ILE A 94 16.03 6.35 -20.20
N LYS A 95 16.44 7.37 -19.45
CA LYS A 95 15.66 8.60 -19.25
C LYS A 95 15.46 9.38 -20.56
N GLU A 96 16.52 9.49 -21.36
CA GLU A 96 16.46 10.17 -22.66
C GLU A 96 15.60 9.38 -23.65
N VAL A 97 15.69 8.06 -23.64
CA VAL A 97 14.89 7.18 -24.50
C VAL A 97 13.41 7.30 -24.17
N VAL A 98 13.03 7.25 -22.88
CA VAL A 98 11.63 7.41 -22.45
C VAL A 98 11.10 8.82 -22.76
N ARG A 99 11.94 9.87 -22.61
CA ARG A 99 11.55 11.21 -23.05
C ARG A 99 11.31 11.27 -24.55
N GLY A 100 12.16 10.61 -25.35
CA GLY A 100 11.97 10.49 -26.81
C GLY A 100 10.65 9.79 -27.17
N TYR A 101 10.33 8.68 -26.48
CA TYR A 101 9.04 8.01 -26.58
C TYR A 101 7.88 8.97 -26.30
N MET A 102 7.90 9.71 -25.19
CA MET A 102 6.85 10.69 -24.85
C MET A 102 6.74 11.81 -25.90
N GLN A 103 7.85 12.27 -26.47
CA GLN A 103 7.83 13.28 -27.55
C GLN A 103 7.21 12.69 -28.83
N GLY A 104 7.51 11.44 -29.16
CA GLY A 104 6.85 10.73 -30.26
C GLY A 104 5.34 10.66 -30.06
N CYS A 105 4.88 10.26 -28.87
CA CYS A 105 3.45 10.25 -28.54
C CYS A 105 2.80 11.64 -28.68
N LYS A 106 3.48 12.71 -28.22
CA LYS A 106 2.98 14.10 -28.39
C LYS A 106 2.89 14.53 -29.86
N ALA A 107 3.86 14.13 -30.67
CA ALA A 107 3.86 14.45 -32.11
C ALA A 107 2.70 13.77 -32.83
N GLU A 108 2.44 12.49 -32.55
CA GLU A 108 1.31 11.76 -33.13
C GLU A 108 -0.04 12.24 -32.60
N ALA A 109 -0.12 12.61 -31.30
CA ALA A 109 -1.34 13.23 -30.73
C ALA A 109 -1.77 14.48 -31.50
N ARG A 110 -0.81 15.31 -31.91
CA ARG A 110 -1.11 16.52 -32.75
C ARG A 110 -1.70 16.14 -34.10
N LYS A 111 -1.27 15.04 -34.71
CA LYS A 111 -1.86 14.55 -35.96
C LYS A 111 -3.31 14.05 -35.78
N LEU A 112 -3.65 13.61 -34.57
CA LEU A 112 -5.02 13.28 -34.16
C LEU A 112 -5.86 14.51 -33.78
N GLY A 113 -5.33 15.72 -33.96
CA GLY A 113 -6.03 16.97 -33.61
C GLY A 113 -5.93 17.33 -32.12
N ILE A 114 -5.15 16.60 -31.30
CA ILE A 114 -4.95 16.88 -29.89
C ILE A 114 -3.78 17.88 -29.77
N THR A 115 -4.09 19.14 -29.60
CA THR A 115 -3.11 20.24 -29.51
C THR A 115 -2.60 20.48 -28.11
N GLU A 116 -3.36 20.05 -27.09
CA GLU A 116 -3.01 20.18 -25.69
C GLU A 116 -1.87 19.21 -25.28
N ASN A 117 -1.24 19.52 -24.16
CA ASN A 117 -0.22 18.66 -23.61
C ASN A 117 -0.86 17.37 -23.05
N ILE A 118 -0.47 16.22 -23.59
CA ILE A 118 -1.03 14.93 -23.17
C ILE A 118 -0.40 14.37 -21.88
N TYR A 119 0.69 14.94 -21.38
CA TYR A 119 1.36 14.52 -20.15
C TYR A 119 1.49 15.68 -19.17
N ASP A 120 1.19 15.43 -17.91
CA ASP A 120 1.20 16.43 -16.83
C ASP A 120 2.62 16.83 -16.43
N ALA A 121 3.51 15.85 -16.29
CA ALA A 121 4.85 16.02 -15.75
C ALA A 121 5.88 15.13 -16.47
N PRO A 122 7.17 15.32 -16.19
CA PRO A 122 8.21 14.36 -16.57
C PRO A 122 7.89 12.97 -16.02
N PRO A 123 8.34 11.89 -16.72
CA PRO A 123 8.09 10.53 -16.27
C PRO A 123 8.76 10.26 -14.92
N PHE A 124 8.08 9.51 -14.07
CA PHE A 124 8.62 9.04 -12.80
C PHE A 124 9.38 7.72 -13.02
N PHE A 125 10.62 7.65 -12.52
CA PHE A 125 11.46 6.47 -12.61
C PHE A 125 11.70 5.85 -11.23
N ARG A 126 11.48 4.55 -11.13
CA ARG A 126 11.78 3.76 -9.93
C ARG A 126 12.68 2.59 -10.29
N SER A 127 13.87 2.54 -9.72
CA SER A 127 14.76 1.40 -9.86
C SER A 127 14.25 0.18 -9.13
N LEU A 128 14.45 -1.01 -9.72
CA LEU A 128 14.10 -2.30 -9.15
C LEU A 128 15.40 -3.07 -8.85
N CYS A 129 16.04 -2.76 -7.73
CA CYS A 129 17.37 -3.29 -7.36
C CYS A 129 17.34 -4.28 -6.18
N HIS A 130 16.18 -4.50 -5.54
CA HIS A 130 16.08 -5.41 -4.40
C HIS A 130 15.48 -6.76 -4.81
N LYS A 131 15.93 -7.84 -4.13
CA LYS A 131 15.43 -9.21 -4.36
C LYS A 131 13.90 -9.26 -4.22
N GLY A 132 13.23 -9.87 -5.20
CA GLY A 132 11.77 -10.03 -5.24
C GLY A 132 10.99 -8.77 -5.66
N GLN A 133 11.63 -7.61 -5.80
CA GLN A 133 10.97 -6.36 -6.18
C GLN A 133 10.42 -6.41 -7.62
N LEU A 134 11.15 -7.04 -8.54
CA LEU A 134 10.72 -7.18 -9.94
C LEU A 134 9.42 -7.98 -10.05
N VAL A 135 9.34 -9.15 -9.41
CA VAL A 135 8.15 -10.02 -9.47
C VAL A 135 6.91 -9.28 -8.94
N LYS A 136 7.06 -8.57 -7.81
CA LYS A 136 5.98 -7.76 -7.25
C LYS A 136 5.56 -6.62 -8.17
N MET A 137 6.52 -5.99 -8.86
CA MET A 137 6.23 -4.90 -9.79
C MET A 137 5.54 -5.37 -11.05
N ILE A 138 5.98 -6.51 -11.63
CA ILE A 138 5.31 -7.12 -12.78
C ILE A 138 3.84 -7.43 -12.44
N LYS A 139 3.61 -8.13 -11.32
CA LYS A 139 2.25 -8.41 -10.85
C LYS A 139 1.45 -7.13 -10.66
N TYR A 140 2.01 -6.11 -10.02
CA TYR A 140 1.35 -4.82 -9.82
C TYR A 140 0.92 -4.18 -11.15
N VAL A 141 1.80 -4.19 -12.16
CA VAL A 141 1.51 -3.61 -13.48
C VAL A 141 0.42 -4.42 -14.19
N GLN A 142 0.51 -5.73 -14.18
CA GLN A 142 -0.47 -6.62 -14.82
C GLN A 142 -1.86 -6.48 -14.20
N ASP A 143 -1.96 -6.45 -12.86
CA ASP A 143 -3.20 -6.38 -12.12
C ASP A 143 -3.83 -4.96 -12.10
N ASN A 144 -3.20 -3.95 -12.71
CA ASN A 144 -3.59 -2.55 -12.51
C ASN A 144 -5.03 -2.27 -12.99
N ALA A 145 -5.46 -2.84 -14.12
CA ALA A 145 -6.82 -2.67 -14.63
C ALA A 145 -7.86 -3.28 -13.67
N GLU A 146 -7.63 -4.51 -13.21
CA GLU A 146 -8.50 -5.19 -12.25
C GLU A 146 -8.60 -4.41 -10.94
N ARG A 147 -7.48 -3.94 -10.42
CA ARG A 147 -7.44 -3.11 -9.19
C ARG A 147 -8.21 -1.79 -9.35
N ALA A 148 -8.12 -1.16 -10.52
CA ALA A 148 -8.89 0.05 -10.83
C ALA A 148 -10.39 -0.25 -10.91
N TRP A 149 -10.77 -1.39 -11.51
CA TRP A 149 -12.15 -1.84 -11.59
C TRP A 149 -12.75 -2.11 -10.21
N LEU A 150 -12.07 -2.92 -9.38
CA LEU A 150 -12.51 -3.23 -8.01
C LEU A 150 -12.74 -1.97 -7.17
N ARG A 151 -11.86 -0.96 -7.31
CA ARG A 151 -12.06 0.33 -6.65
C ARG A 151 -13.29 1.09 -7.15
N LYS A 152 -13.55 1.04 -8.46
CA LYS A 152 -14.72 1.68 -9.07
C LYS A 152 -16.03 1.01 -8.59
N GLN A 153 -16.01 -0.32 -8.40
CA GLN A 153 -17.17 -1.08 -7.92
C GLN A 153 -17.40 -0.93 -6.41
N ASN A 154 -16.34 -0.69 -5.63
CA ASN A 154 -16.39 -0.62 -4.17
C ASN A 154 -15.74 0.68 -3.67
N PRO A 155 -16.28 1.85 -4.01
CA PRO A 155 -15.65 3.13 -3.70
C PRO A 155 -15.49 3.36 -2.19
N ASP A 156 -16.43 2.91 -1.37
CA ASP A 156 -16.41 3.12 0.08
C ASP A 156 -15.31 2.32 0.77
N LEU A 157 -14.98 1.12 0.29
CA LEU A 157 -13.87 0.33 0.82
C LEU A 157 -12.50 0.97 0.56
N PHE A 158 -12.42 1.92 -0.36
CA PHE A 158 -11.17 2.62 -0.73
C PHE A 158 -11.22 4.12 -0.42
N ARG A 159 -12.28 4.55 0.25
CA ARG A 159 -12.41 5.92 0.73
C ARG A 159 -11.72 6.06 2.09
N MET A 160 -10.87 7.06 2.20
CA MET A 160 -10.26 7.43 3.47
C MET A 160 -11.24 8.28 4.28
N HIS A 161 -11.55 7.86 5.49
CA HIS A 161 -12.39 8.58 6.43
C HIS A 161 -11.52 9.22 7.49
N ARG A 162 -11.51 10.55 7.53
CA ARG A 162 -10.86 11.34 8.57
C ARG A 162 -11.81 11.52 9.76
N LYS A 163 -11.25 11.64 10.95
CA LYS A 163 -12.01 11.93 12.18
C LYS A 163 -13.15 10.93 12.44
N ASN A 164 -12.95 9.66 12.06
CA ASN A 164 -13.88 8.60 12.41
C ASN A 164 -13.82 8.37 13.93
N ILE A 165 -14.96 8.43 14.62
CA ILE A 165 -15.04 8.24 16.08
C ILE A 165 -15.45 6.79 16.35
N VAL A 166 -14.62 6.09 17.11
CA VAL A 166 -14.85 4.71 17.55
C VAL A 166 -14.50 4.64 19.03
N CYS A 167 -15.44 4.18 19.86
CA CYS A 167 -15.24 4.11 21.31
C CYS A 167 -14.78 5.46 21.95
N GLY A 168 -15.32 6.58 21.46
CA GLY A 168 -14.92 7.91 21.92
C GLY A 168 -13.54 8.39 21.43
N LEU A 169 -12.79 7.55 20.73
CA LEU A 169 -11.46 7.86 20.18
C LEU A 169 -11.56 8.23 18.69
N THR A 170 -10.66 9.08 18.22
CA THR A 170 -10.66 9.60 16.85
C THR A 170 -9.60 8.90 15.99
N PHE A 171 -10.00 8.42 14.82
CA PHE A 171 -9.15 7.70 13.88
C PHE A 171 -9.23 8.27 12.46
N THR A 172 -8.16 8.11 11.71
CA THR A 172 -8.23 8.02 10.25
C THR A 172 -8.39 6.55 9.88
N SER A 173 -9.29 6.24 8.94
CA SER A 173 -9.61 4.86 8.61
C SER A 173 -9.79 4.65 7.10
N LEU A 174 -9.56 3.42 6.64
CA LEU A 174 -9.80 2.97 5.29
C LEU A 174 -10.08 1.47 5.28
N GLY A 175 -11.14 1.05 4.60
CA GLY A 175 -11.55 -0.34 4.49
C GLY A 175 -12.98 -0.58 4.93
N ASN A 176 -13.28 -1.80 5.36
CA ASN A 176 -14.61 -2.20 5.78
C ASN A 176 -14.91 -1.79 7.23
N HIS A 177 -15.66 -0.73 7.43
CA HIS A 177 -16.03 -0.21 8.75
C HIS A 177 -16.97 -1.12 9.53
N PHE A 178 -17.75 -1.99 8.85
CA PHE A 178 -18.61 -2.96 9.54
C PHE A 178 -17.84 -3.94 10.43
N LEU A 179 -16.49 -4.06 10.23
CA LEU A 179 -15.65 -4.88 11.12
C LEU A 179 -15.53 -4.29 12.53
N LEU A 180 -15.87 -3.01 12.72
CA LEU A 180 -15.90 -2.36 14.05
C LEU A 180 -17.12 -2.78 14.87
N ASP A 181 -18.22 -3.03 14.19
CA ASP A 181 -19.51 -3.40 14.83
C ASP A 181 -19.63 -4.92 15.03
N TRP A 182 -18.61 -5.67 14.63
CA TRP A 182 -18.61 -7.14 14.77
C TRP A 182 -18.55 -7.53 16.24
N PRO A 183 -19.42 -8.45 16.72
CA PRO A 183 -19.47 -8.77 18.14
C PRO A 183 -18.24 -9.49 18.66
N ASP A 184 -17.74 -10.44 17.87
CA ASP A 184 -16.62 -11.30 18.28
C ASP A 184 -15.29 -10.76 17.76
N LYS A 185 -14.43 -10.33 18.66
CA LYS A 185 -13.13 -9.69 18.37
C LYS A 185 -12.02 -10.36 19.15
N GLN A 186 -10.83 -10.46 18.55
CA GLN A 186 -9.62 -10.90 19.22
C GLN A 186 -8.48 -9.93 18.95
N LEU A 187 -7.69 -9.61 19.97
CA LEU A 187 -6.46 -8.84 19.82
C LEU A 187 -5.25 -9.79 19.76
N ILE A 188 -4.41 -9.64 18.76
CA ILE A 188 -3.10 -10.30 18.71
C ILE A 188 -2.04 -9.34 19.24
N GLU A 189 -1.47 -9.72 20.36
CA GLU A 189 -0.36 -9.02 21.00
C GLU A 189 0.73 -10.04 21.37
N ILE A 190 1.89 -9.91 20.74
CA ILE A 190 3.01 -10.85 20.90
C ILE A 190 4.28 -10.11 21.28
N SER A 191 4.92 -10.60 22.36
CA SER A 191 6.22 -10.07 22.77
C SER A 191 7.28 -10.26 21.67
N ARG A 192 8.17 -9.28 21.50
CA ARG A 192 9.35 -9.43 20.63
C ARG A 192 10.31 -10.54 21.07
N ARG A 193 10.13 -11.07 22.31
CA ARG A 193 10.93 -12.13 22.91
C ARG A 193 10.26 -13.50 22.85
N SER A 194 9.07 -13.58 22.29
CA SER A 194 8.35 -14.86 22.15
C SER A 194 9.14 -15.81 21.26
N THR A 195 9.16 -17.08 21.63
CA THR A 195 9.78 -18.14 20.82
C THR A 195 8.90 -18.46 19.61
N ASP A 196 9.46 -19.12 18.62
CA ASP A 196 8.72 -19.54 17.43
C ASP A 196 7.55 -20.49 17.80
N GLU A 197 7.72 -21.36 18.80
CA GLU A 197 6.68 -22.23 19.31
C GLU A 197 5.51 -21.44 19.93
N GLN A 198 5.83 -20.39 20.71
CA GLN A 198 4.82 -19.53 21.30
C GLN A 198 4.06 -18.75 20.21
N ILE A 199 4.76 -18.28 19.19
CA ILE A 199 4.16 -17.58 18.04
C ILE A 199 3.25 -18.57 17.29
N GLN A 200 3.70 -19.79 17.03
CA GLN A 200 2.91 -20.82 16.35
C GLN A 200 1.63 -21.15 17.12
N LYS A 201 1.73 -21.38 18.43
CA LYS A 201 0.56 -21.65 19.29
C LYS A 201 -0.47 -20.52 19.24
N GLN A 202 -0.02 -19.25 19.29
CA GLN A 202 -0.92 -18.12 19.19
C GLN A 202 -1.53 -17.99 17.77
N MET A 203 -0.77 -18.31 16.74
CA MET A 203 -1.26 -18.32 15.36
C MET A 203 -2.36 -19.39 15.19
N ASP A 204 -2.14 -20.60 15.70
CA ASP A 204 -3.14 -21.67 15.61
C ASP A 204 -4.44 -21.31 16.33
N THR A 205 -4.32 -20.68 17.51
CA THR A 205 -5.47 -20.16 18.26
C THR A 205 -6.19 -19.06 17.47
N ALA A 206 -5.45 -18.10 16.96
CA ALA A 206 -6.02 -17.00 16.19
C ALA A 206 -6.74 -17.46 14.93
N LEU A 207 -6.17 -18.43 14.22
CA LEU A 207 -6.79 -19.05 13.04
C LEU A 207 -8.04 -19.86 13.40
N ALA A 208 -8.00 -20.60 14.50
CA ALA A 208 -9.18 -21.32 14.97
C ALA A 208 -10.35 -20.36 15.24
N LEU A 209 -10.13 -19.28 15.96
CA LEU A 209 -11.14 -18.26 16.24
C LEU A 209 -11.61 -17.55 14.95
N ALA A 210 -10.69 -17.20 14.04
CA ALA A 210 -11.04 -16.56 12.77
C ALA A 210 -11.95 -17.43 11.89
N ARG A 211 -11.80 -18.77 11.94
CA ARG A 211 -12.71 -19.71 11.25
C ARG A 211 -14.13 -19.68 11.79
N TYR A 212 -14.32 -19.30 13.04
CA TYR A 212 -15.65 -19.09 13.65
C TYR A 212 -16.19 -17.67 13.43
N GLY A 213 -15.48 -16.84 12.65
CA GLY A 213 -15.94 -15.50 12.29
C GLY A 213 -15.41 -14.39 13.20
N VAL A 214 -14.55 -14.71 14.18
CA VAL A 214 -13.96 -13.69 15.06
C VAL A 214 -13.05 -12.76 14.26
N VAL A 215 -13.24 -11.44 14.41
CA VAL A 215 -12.43 -10.42 13.74
C VAL A 215 -11.10 -10.25 14.49
N THR A 216 -10.01 -10.35 13.76
CA THR A 216 -8.67 -10.21 14.33
C THR A 216 -8.21 -8.75 14.31
N TYR A 217 -7.80 -8.23 15.45
CA TYR A 217 -7.19 -6.91 15.62
C TYR A 217 -5.69 -7.07 15.93
N THR A 218 -4.85 -6.19 15.38
CA THR A 218 -3.41 -6.17 15.67
C THR A 218 -2.77 -4.85 15.30
N ALA A 219 -1.75 -4.45 16.06
CA ALA A 219 -0.88 -3.34 15.68
C ALA A 219 0.28 -3.79 14.77
N ALA A 220 0.47 -5.10 14.58
CA ALA A 220 1.50 -5.71 13.73
C ALA A 220 2.93 -5.17 14.00
N ILE A 221 3.27 -4.96 15.28
CA ILE A 221 4.53 -4.32 15.70
C ILE A 221 5.67 -5.33 15.77
N SER A 222 5.42 -6.49 16.38
CA SER A 222 6.41 -7.55 16.50
C SER A 222 6.45 -8.45 15.25
N LYS A 223 7.54 -9.18 15.05
CA LYS A 223 7.63 -10.16 13.96
C LYS A 223 6.54 -11.23 14.03
N GLY A 224 6.20 -11.67 15.26
CA GLY A 224 5.13 -12.64 15.49
C GLY A 224 3.75 -12.07 15.12
N GLU A 225 3.43 -10.85 15.54
CA GLU A 225 2.18 -10.17 15.15
C GLU A 225 2.08 -10.00 13.64
N GLN A 226 3.17 -9.58 12.98
CA GLN A 226 3.22 -9.43 11.53
C GLN A 226 2.99 -10.76 10.81
N LEU A 227 3.56 -11.85 11.32
CA LEU A 227 3.38 -13.19 10.77
C LEU A 227 1.92 -13.63 10.89
N ILE A 228 1.30 -13.48 12.06
CA ILE A 228 -0.10 -13.85 12.28
C ILE A 228 -1.04 -12.97 11.42
N ALA A 229 -0.84 -11.66 11.42
CA ALA A 229 -1.63 -10.75 10.59
C ALA A 229 -1.57 -11.12 9.10
N ARG A 230 -0.38 -11.48 8.63
CA ARG A 230 -0.17 -11.96 7.26
C ARG A 230 -0.93 -13.25 7.00
N THR A 231 -0.84 -14.23 7.89
CA THR A 231 -1.50 -15.55 7.73
C THR A 231 -3.03 -15.40 7.75
N ILE A 232 -3.60 -14.62 8.69
CA ILE A 232 -5.02 -14.28 8.75
C ILE A 232 -5.49 -13.68 7.43
N ARG A 233 -4.77 -12.68 6.91
CA ARG A 233 -5.09 -12.04 5.65
C ARG A 233 -4.97 -12.98 4.44
N GLU A 234 -3.91 -13.78 4.35
CA GLU A 234 -3.67 -14.72 3.25
C GLU A 234 -4.73 -15.82 3.19
N GLN A 235 -5.28 -16.20 4.34
CA GLN A 235 -6.40 -17.13 4.43
C GLN A 235 -7.77 -16.45 4.22
N GLY A 236 -7.81 -15.14 3.98
CA GLY A 236 -9.02 -14.39 3.66
C GLY A 236 -9.93 -14.10 4.85
N PHE A 237 -9.42 -14.20 6.08
CA PHE A 237 -10.17 -13.84 7.28
C PHE A 237 -10.19 -12.33 7.55
N PRO A 238 -11.21 -11.82 8.29
CA PRO A 238 -11.31 -10.42 8.64
C PRO A 238 -10.15 -9.96 9.54
N LEU A 239 -9.59 -8.79 9.20
CA LEU A 239 -8.44 -8.21 9.88
C LEU A 239 -8.60 -6.69 10.06
N VAL A 240 -8.40 -6.21 11.28
CA VAL A 240 -8.27 -4.79 11.60
C VAL A 240 -6.82 -4.51 12.00
N VAL A 241 -6.17 -3.59 11.30
CA VAL A 241 -4.77 -3.22 11.57
C VAL A 241 -4.70 -1.81 12.13
N LEU A 242 -4.15 -1.68 13.33
CA LEU A 242 -3.84 -0.42 13.96
C LEU A 242 -2.49 0.11 13.45
N LEU A 243 -2.49 1.26 12.82
CA LEU A 243 -1.32 1.88 12.22
C LEU A 243 -0.77 2.97 13.14
N ASN A 244 0.55 3.06 13.27
CA ASN A 244 1.19 4.18 13.96
C ASN A 244 1.31 5.43 13.06
N ASP A 245 1.59 5.20 11.79
CA ASP A 245 1.73 6.22 10.74
C ASP A 245 1.60 5.49 9.41
N GLY A 246 0.53 5.68 8.70
CA GLY A 246 0.24 4.91 7.48
C GLY A 246 -0.54 5.67 6.43
N PHE A 247 -1.22 6.74 6.81
CA PHE A 247 -1.98 7.57 5.88
C PHE A 247 -1.23 8.86 5.52
N PRO A 248 -1.41 9.38 4.29
CA PRO A 248 -0.87 10.68 3.93
C PRO A 248 -1.45 11.78 4.82
N LYS A 249 -0.67 12.82 5.09
CA LYS A 249 -1.14 13.99 5.86
C LYS A 249 -2.32 14.66 5.15
N GLU A 250 -3.26 15.16 5.95
CA GLU A 250 -4.42 15.90 5.46
C GLU A 250 -3.99 17.08 4.57
N GLY A 251 -4.65 17.24 3.42
CA GLY A 251 -4.32 18.27 2.43
C GLY A 251 -3.08 18.01 1.58
N SER A 252 -2.39 16.87 1.79
CA SER A 252 -1.23 16.55 0.95
C SER A 252 -1.64 16.15 -0.48
N PRO A 253 -0.81 16.43 -1.51
CA PRO A 253 -1.10 16.04 -2.90
C PRO A 253 -1.33 14.52 -3.07
N HIS A 254 -0.77 13.71 -2.17
CA HIS A 254 -0.87 12.24 -2.21
C HIS A 254 -2.19 11.72 -1.61
N GLU A 255 -2.92 12.51 -0.85
CA GLU A 255 -4.15 12.09 -0.17
C GLU A 255 -5.22 11.62 -1.16
N LYS A 256 -5.48 12.42 -2.20
CA LYS A 256 -6.48 12.12 -3.25
C LYS A 256 -6.24 10.79 -3.97
N TYR A 257 -4.98 10.36 -4.06
CA TYR A 257 -4.57 9.16 -4.80
C TYR A 257 -4.09 8.03 -3.89
N TYR A 258 -4.26 8.17 -2.58
CA TYR A 258 -3.85 7.15 -1.63
C TYR A 258 -4.54 5.82 -1.92
N LYS A 259 -3.76 4.76 -1.85
CA LYS A 259 -4.23 3.37 -1.98
C LYS A 259 -3.46 2.52 -0.98
N PRO A 260 -4.11 1.58 -0.32
CA PRO A 260 -3.39 0.61 0.49
C PRO A 260 -2.37 -0.15 -0.35
N GLY A 261 -1.25 -0.53 0.24
CA GLY A 261 -0.20 -1.31 -0.43
C GLY A 261 -0.72 -2.62 -1.02
N GLY A 262 0.01 -3.20 -1.98
CA GLY A 262 -0.44 -4.32 -2.80
C GLY A 262 -1.16 -5.45 -2.07
N VAL A 263 -0.59 -5.90 -0.95
CA VAL A 263 -1.17 -7.01 -0.15
C VAL A 263 -2.44 -6.62 0.62
N TYR A 264 -2.56 -5.36 1.04
CA TYR A 264 -3.77 -4.86 1.70
C TYR A 264 -4.88 -4.52 0.72
N PHE A 265 -4.52 -4.17 -0.50
CA PHE A 265 -5.50 -3.86 -1.53
C PHE A 265 -6.47 -5.03 -1.78
N GLU A 266 -5.94 -6.25 -1.93
CA GLU A 266 -6.75 -7.44 -2.19
C GLU A 266 -7.69 -7.76 -1.01
N ALA A 267 -7.19 -7.66 0.22
CA ALA A 267 -8.02 -7.87 1.42
C ALA A 267 -9.10 -6.77 1.56
N CYS A 268 -8.74 -5.52 1.25
CA CYS A 268 -9.67 -4.39 1.27
C CYS A 268 -10.78 -4.57 0.22
N SER A 269 -10.43 -4.95 -1.02
CA SER A 269 -11.42 -5.16 -2.10
C SER A 269 -12.43 -6.27 -1.81
N LYS A 270 -12.05 -7.22 -0.96
CA LYS A 270 -12.93 -8.30 -0.50
C LYS A 270 -13.72 -7.94 0.77
N GLY A 271 -13.61 -6.72 1.26
CA GLY A 271 -14.23 -6.30 2.50
C GLY A 271 -13.68 -6.97 3.76
N LYS A 272 -12.47 -7.53 3.70
CA LYS A 272 -11.84 -8.30 4.78
C LYS A 272 -10.76 -7.51 5.53
N LEU A 273 -10.62 -6.22 5.27
CA LEU A 273 -9.61 -5.37 5.90
C LEU A 273 -10.21 -4.03 6.32
N LEU A 274 -9.81 -3.60 7.52
CA LEU A 274 -9.91 -2.22 7.98
C LEU A 274 -8.55 -1.76 8.49
N LEU A 275 -8.10 -0.61 8.04
CA LEU A 275 -6.93 0.10 8.55
C LEU A 275 -7.39 1.24 9.43
N LEU A 276 -6.86 1.34 10.63
CA LEU A 276 -7.14 2.40 11.61
C LEU A 276 -5.84 3.07 12.03
N GLU A 277 -5.76 4.39 11.92
CA GLU A 277 -4.66 5.20 12.44
C GLU A 277 -5.22 6.15 13.50
N PRO A 278 -4.83 6.00 14.79
CA PRO A 278 -5.26 6.89 15.84
C PRO A 278 -4.77 8.32 15.62
N SER A 279 -5.61 9.31 15.93
CA SER A 279 -5.20 10.72 15.91
C SER A 279 -4.22 11.03 17.05
N GLU A 280 -3.53 12.18 16.97
CA GLU A 280 -2.68 12.65 18.07
C GLU A 280 -3.49 12.86 19.36
N GLN A 281 -4.76 13.28 19.26
CA GLN A 281 -5.67 13.40 20.39
C GLN A 281 -5.95 12.04 21.03
N THR A 282 -6.11 10.99 20.24
CA THR A 282 -6.30 9.62 20.73
C THR A 282 -5.06 9.11 21.46
N PHE A 283 -3.85 9.39 20.97
CA PHE A 283 -2.63 9.04 21.70
C PHE A 283 -2.45 9.81 23.01
N ALA A 284 -3.02 11.02 23.12
CA ALA A 284 -3.01 11.86 24.31
C ALA A 284 -4.26 11.66 25.21
N ASP A 285 -5.19 10.79 24.85
CA ASP A 285 -6.37 10.50 25.66
C ASP A 285 -5.96 9.99 27.04
N SER A 286 -6.65 10.45 28.08
CA SER A 286 -6.30 10.16 29.47
C SER A 286 -6.40 8.66 29.82
N ASN A 287 -7.40 7.96 29.30
CA ASN A 287 -7.54 6.52 29.53
C ASN A 287 -6.41 5.73 28.88
N ILE A 288 -6.07 6.08 27.62
CA ILE A 288 -4.96 5.46 26.89
C ILE A 288 -3.64 5.78 27.56
N THR A 289 -3.42 7.04 27.96
CA THR A 289 -2.18 7.46 28.63
C THR A 289 -2.00 6.73 29.95
N ASN A 290 -3.02 6.73 30.81
CA ASN A 290 -2.96 6.06 32.12
C ASN A 290 -2.75 4.54 31.97
N ALA A 291 -3.45 3.88 31.05
CA ALA A 291 -3.30 2.45 30.82
C ALA A 291 -1.88 2.13 30.29
N THR A 292 -1.37 2.93 29.35
CA THR A 292 -0.02 2.78 28.77
C THR A 292 1.06 2.97 29.84
N GLU A 293 0.95 4.02 30.67
CA GLU A 293 1.90 4.27 31.76
C GLU A 293 1.88 3.16 32.80
N ASN A 294 0.69 2.73 33.23
CA ASN A 294 0.57 1.62 34.18
C ASN A 294 1.24 0.34 33.67
N MET A 295 1.08 0.03 32.36
CA MET A 295 1.74 -1.12 31.77
C MET A 295 3.28 -0.92 31.71
N LEU A 296 3.75 0.28 31.41
CA LEU A 296 5.19 0.60 31.40
C LEU A 296 5.80 0.47 32.80
N ARG A 297 5.11 0.95 33.84
CA ARG A 297 5.51 0.80 35.24
C ARG A 297 5.62 -0.68 35.64
N LYS A 298 4.58 -1.47 35.39
CA LYS A 298 4.60 -2.93 35.64
C LYS A 298 5.78 -3.63 34.95
N LYS A 299 6.11 -3.24 33.72
CA LYS A 299 7.26 -3.78 32.97
C LYS A 299 8.61 -3.33 33.52
N ALA A 300 8.70 -2.13 34.12
CA ALA A 300 9.90 -1.65 34.79
C ALA A 300 10.10 -2.38 36.12
N ASP A 301 9.06 -2.48 36.93
CA ASP A 301 9.07 -3.19 38.22
C ASP A 301 9.47 -4.66 38.08
N ALA A 302 8.90 -5.35 37.08
CA ALA A 302 9.25 -6.73 36.78
C ALA A 302 10.73 -6.95 36.40
N LYS A 303 11.45 -5.86 36.07
CA LYS A 303 12.87 -5.87 35.73
C LYS A 303 13.76 -5.20 36.79
N HIS A 304 13.19 -4.81 37.89
CA HIS A 304 13.86 -4.06 38.96
C HIS A 304 14.53 -2.75 38.52
N PHE A 305 13.91 -2.06 37.51
CA PHE A 305 14.35 -0.75 37.06
C PHE A 305 13.42 0.37 37.54
N SER A 306 13.97 1.53 37.86
CA SER A 306 13.18 2.73 38.11
C SER A 306 12.42 3.13 36.85
N TYR A 307 11.11 3.37 36.96
CA TYR A 307 10.31 3.87 35.87
C TYR A 307 10.62 5.35 35.62
N SER A 308 10.91 5.69 34.37
CA SER A 308 10.95 7.07 33.90
C SER A 308 9.87 7.28 32.84
N PRO A 309 9.08 8.37 32.93
CA PRO A 309 8.07 8.70 31.94
C PRO A 309 8.65 8.74 30.53
N ILE A 310 7.93 8.20 29.56
CA ILE A 310 8.34 8.17 28.16
C ILE A 310 7.53 9.23 27.41
N PRO A 311 8.16 10.10 26.58
CA PRO A 311 7.44 11.11 25.82
C PRO A 311 6.34 10.50 24.94
N LEU A 312 5.15 11.11 24.91
CA LEU A 312 3.99 10.65 24.13
C LEU A 312 4.25 10.51 22.64
N ASN A 313 5.14 11.34 22.10
CA ASN A 313 5.55 11.30 20.69
C ASN A 313 6.64 10.26 20.39
N SER A 314 7.17 9.56 21.41
CA SER A 314 8.17 8.54 21.18
C SER A 314 7.56 7.31 20.52
N GLN A 315 8.28 6.71 19.58
CA GLN A 315 7.85 5.50 18.90
C GLN A 315 7.53 4.35 19.87
N ARG A 316 8.29 4.26 20.98
CA ARG A 316 8.07 3.24 22.00
C ARG A 316 6.74 3.45 22.71
N TYR A 317 6.39 4.69 23.09
CA TYR A 317 5.11 5.01 23.71
C TYR A 317 3.97 4.67 22.73
N ARG A 318 4.03 5.17 21.51
CA ARG A 318 2.97 4.97 20.50
C ARG A 318 2.68 3.49 20.23
N PHE A 319 3.71 2.65 20.16
CA PHE A 319 3.52 1.21 20.01
C PHE A 319 2.83 0.55 21.20
N MET A 320 3.12 1.01 22.41
CA MET A 320 2.44 0.53 23.60
C MET A 320 0.97 1.00 23.64
N ALA A 321 0.74 2.28 23.31
CA ALA A 321 -0.59 2.86 23.22
C ALA A 321 -1.46 2.17 22.15
N LEU A 322 -0.91 1.76 21.02
CA LEU A 322 -1.64 0.99 20.00
C LEU A 322 -2.19 -0.32 20.56
N ASN A 323 -1.46 -1.00 21.42
CA ASN A 323 -1.95 -2.23 22.05
C ASN A 323 -3.07 -1.92 23.06
N GLU A 324 -2.98 -0.83 23.84
CA GLU A 324 -4.06 -0.41 24.73
C GLU A 324 -5.31 0.01 23.97
N ILE A 325 -5.15 0.73 22.86
CA ILE A 325 -6.25 1.06 21.95
C ILE A 325 -6.88 -0.23 21.40
N GLY A 326 -6.06 -1.19 20.97
CA GLY A 326 -6.55 -2.49 20.51
C GLY A 326 -7.36 -3.25 21.57
N ARG A 327 -6.89 -3.22 22.84
CA ARG A 327 -7.63 -3.81 23.97
C ARG A 327 -8.96 -3.11 24.22
N LEU A 328 -9.00 -1.78 24.12
CA LEU A 328 -10.24 -1.03 24.28
C LEU A 328 -11.22 -1.42 23.18
N LEU A 329 -10.79 -1.39 21.91
CA LEU A 329 -11.64 -1.73 20.77
C LEU A 329 -12.18 -3.18 20.79
N CYS A 330 -11.49 -4.09 21.47
CA CYS A 330 -11.93 -5.48 21.61
C CYS A 330 -12.80 -5.72 22.87
N ARG A 331 -12.81 -4.82 23.86
CA ARG A 331 -13.55 -5.00 25.14
C ARG A 331 -15.00 -4.51 25.10
N GLU A 332 -15.34 -3.58 24.21
CA GLU A 332 -16.67 -2.94 24.21
C GLU A 332 -17.83 -3.86 23.82
N THR A 333 -17.56 -5.06 23.33
CA THR A 333 -18.62 -6.04 23.02
C THR A 333 -19.09 -6.86 24.23
N ASP A 334 -18.35 -6.84 25.34
CA ASP A 334 -18.73 -7.62 26.55
C ASP A 334 -19.70 -6.87 27.48
N SER A 335 -19.94 -5.56 27.26
CA SER A 335 -20.75 -4.74 28.17
C SER A 335 -22.23 -4.69 27.82
N ASP A 336 -22.63 -5.02 26.59
CA ASP A 336 -24.04 -4.99 26.15
C ASP A 336 -24.75 -6.35 26.19
N ALA A 337 -24.07 -7.40 26.62
CA ALA A 337 -24.63 -8.75 26.77
C ALA A 337 -25.32 -8.99 28.13
N LEU A 338 -25.48 -7.96 28.96
CA LEU A 338 -26.15 -8.02 30.27
C LEU A 338 -27.23 -6.94 30.43
N ILE A 339 -28.22 -6.91 29.50
CA ILE A 339 -29.54 -6.29 29.77
C ILE A 339 -30.64 -7.25 29.28
#